data_e12deb7e62b6b9f936e431162c0ffba5
#
_entry.id   e12deb7e62b6b9f936e431162c0ffba5
#
_cell.length_a   1.000
_cell.length_b   1.000
_cell.length_c   1.000
_cell.angle_alpha   90.00
_cell.angle_beta   90.00
_cell.angle_gamma   90.00
#
_symmetry.space_group_name_H-M   'P 1'
#
loop_
_entity.id
_entity.type
_entity.pdbx_description
1 polymer ?
#
loop_
_entity_poly.entity_id
_entity_poly.type
_entity_poly.pdbx_seq_one_letter_code
_entity_poly.pdbx_strand_id
1 'polypeptide(L)'
;DASLAGLLENAAQVPGRFRLRVGMMNPKNILPQQNELIKAFKSPKIYKFLHIPVQSGSDDILLSMGREYKVREFLEIAQAFRESFEDITIITDIITGFPGETEDDFNSSARLLELLQPDKVNVTRYSRRPGTGAAEMYDMPDRIKKDRSRILTEMWLRIAAERNRRYLGRVLPCVVVEEGR
;
A
#
# COMPACT_ATOMS: atom_id res chain seq x y z
N ASP A 1 24.93 5.60 9.26
CA ASP A 1 24.18 4.55 8.56
C ASP A 1 23.30 5.17 7.48
N ALA A 2 23.32 4.58 6.28
CA ALA A 2 22.50 5.06 5.16
C ALA A 2 21.05 4.63 5.39
N SER A 3 20.15 5.59 5.67
CA SER A 3 18.70 5.34 5.78
C SER A 3 17.98 5.96 4.58
N LEU A 4 16.78 5.43 4.27
CA LEU A 4 15.93 6.02 3.22
C LEU A 4 15.54 7.46 3.58
N ALA A 5 15.25 7.73 4.84
CA ALA A 5 14.92 9.07 5.29
C ALA A 5 16.09 10.06 5.05
N GLY A 6 17.31 9.66 5.42
CA GLY A 6 18.51 10.49 5.17
C GLY A 6 18.79 10.69 3.68
N LEU A 7 18.59 9.64 2.85
CA LEU A 7 18.71 9.78 1.40
C LEU A 7 17.70 10.80 0.85
N LEU A 8 16.44 10.74 1.28
CA LEU A 8 15.40 11.67 0.84
C LEU A 8 15.67 13.11 1.29
N GLU A 9 16.13 13.30 2.53
CA GLU A 9 16.52 14.62 3.03
C GLU A 9 17.67 15.21 2.17
N ASN A 10 18.72 14.43 1.92
CA ASN A 10 19.86 14.87 1.10
C ASN A 10 19.43 15.15 -0.35
N ALA A 11 18.66 14.26 -0.96
CA ALA A 11 18.17 14.44 -2.32
C ALA A 11 17.29 15.70 -2.44
N ALA A 12 16.49 16.01 -1.41
CA ALA A 12 15.65 17.19 -1.40
C ALA A 12 16.47 18.52 -1.32
N GLN A 13 17.70 18.49 -0.80
CA GLN A 13 18.60 19.65 -0.75
C GLN A 13 19.24 19.96 -2.12
N VAL A 14 19.30 19.02 -3.05
CA VAL A 14 19.88 19.25 -4.39
C VAL A 14 19.18 20.43 -5.05
N PRO A 15 19.90 21.43 -5.58
CA PRO A 15 19.28 22.58 -6.25
C PRO A 15 18.54 22.17 -7.53
N GLY A 16 17.54 22.96 -7.93
CA GLY A 16 16.80 22.76 -9.18
C GLY A 16 15.32 22.41 -8.97
N ARG A 17 14.58 22.44 -10.08
CA ARG A 17 13.13 22.14 -10.13
C ARG A 17 12.93 20.68 -10.50
N PHE A 18 12.65 19.84 -9.52
CA PHE A 18 12.32 18.43 -9.71
C PHE A 18 11.39 17.95 -8.60
N ARG A 19 10.81 16.77 -8.80
CA ARG A 19 9.99 16.07 -7.82
C ARG A 19 10.52 14.67 -7.61
N LEU A 20 10.44 14.20 -6.38
CA LEU A 20 10.80 12.85 -5.97
C LEU A 20 9.52 12.08 -5.63
N ARG A 21 9.36 10.93 -6.22
CA ARG A 21 8.37 9.94 -5.82
C ARG A 21 9.06 8.75 -5.20
N VAL A 22 8.73 8.46 -3.95
CA VAL A 22 9.19 7.24 -3.30
C VAL A 22 8.39 6.07 -3.86
N GLY A 23 9.06 5.02 -4.27
CA GLY A 23 8.43 3.81 -4.77
C GLY A 23 7.77 3.00 -3.64
N MET A 24 7.55 1.71 -3.90
CA MET A 24 6.99 0.78 -2.94
C MET A 24 7.93 0.57 -1.74
N MET A 25 7.41 0.71 -0.52
CA MET A 25 8.16 0.51 0.72
C MET A 25 7.57 -0.64 1.52
N ASN A 26 8.43 -1.52 2.04
CA ASN A 26 7.99 -2.57 2.95
C ASN A 26 7.68 -1.97 4.34
N PRO A 27 6.53 -2.29 4.98
CA PRO A 27 6.20 -1.83 6.33
C PRO A 27 7.34 -2.05 7.35
N LYS A 28 7.97 -3.24 7.33
CA LYS A 28 9.12 -3.56 8.18
C LYS A 28 10.24 -2.51 8.12
N ASN A 29 10.50 -1.95 6.94
CA ASN A 29 11.57 -0.98 6.73
C ASN A 29 11.15 0.45 7.12
N ILE A 30 9.86 0.73 7.20
CA ILE A 30 9.32 2.02 7.63
C ILE A 30 9.34 2.14 9.14
N LEU A 31 8.90 1.11 9.85
CA LEU A 31 8.72 1.10 11.30
C LEU A 31 9.90 1.72 12.09
N PRO A 32 11.16 1.32 11.84
CA PRO A 32 12.30 1.84 12.63
C PRO A 32 12.68 3.30 12.30
N GLN A 33 12.16 3.90 11.22
CA GLN A 33 12.49 5.25 10.76
C GLN A 33 11.24 6.06 10.37
N GLN A 34 10.07 5.73 10.94
CA GLN A 34 8.79 6.33 10.55
C GLN A 34 8.77 7.85 10.73
N ASN A 35 9.25 8.35 11.86
CA ASN A 35 9.26 9.77 12.17
C ASN A 35 10.21 10.55 11.25
N GLU A 36 11.37 9.99 10.96
CA GLU A 36 12.36 10.57 10.05
C GLU A 36 11.81 10.60 8.61
N LEU A 37 11.12 9.53 8.18
CA LEU A 37 10.46 9.50 6.88
C LEU A 37 9.36 10.56 6.79
N ILE A 38 8.50 10.68 7.81
CA ILE A 38 7.48 11.73 7.86
C ILE A 38 8.12 13.12 7.77
N LYS A 39 9.22 13.35 8.49
CA LYS A 39 9.97 14.60 8.42
C LYS A 39 10.50 14.87 7.01
N ALA A 40 11.13 13.89 6.37
CA ALA A 40 11.61 14.00 4.99
C ALA A 40 10.47 14.30 4.01
N PHE A 41 9.32 13.64 4.16
CA PHE A 41 8.13 13.87 3.33
C PHE A 41 7.53 15.27 3.46
N LYS A 42 7.89 16.09 4.47
CA LYS A 42 7.49 17.50 4.55
C LYS A 42 8.10 18.35 3.44
N SER A 43 9.22 17.92 2.84
CA SER A 43 9.83 18.63 1.71
C SER A 43 8.82 18.82 0.55
N PRO A 44 8.72 20.03 -0.03
CA PRO A 44 7.87 20.26 -1.20
C PRO A 44 8.36 19.52 -2.45
N LYS A 45 9.59 19.04 -2.46
CA LYS A 45 10.12 18.24 -3.57
C LYS A 45 9.67 16.78 -3.54
N ILE A 46 9.10 16.29 -2.43
CA ILE A 46 8.65 14.90 -2.29
C ILE A 46 7.12 14.86 -2.44
N TYR A 47 6.66 14.02 -3.36
CA TYR A 47 5.23 13.77 -3.52
C TYR A 47 4.63 13.15 -2.26
N LYS A 48 3.45 13.62 -1.86
CA LYS A 48 2.68 13.03 -0.77
C LYS A 48 2.00 11.75 -1.27
N PHE A 49 2.82 10.75 -1.50
CA PHE A 49 2.47 9.48 -2.13
C PHE A 49 3.12 8.34 -1.34
N LEU A 50 2.32 7.52 -0.70
CA LEU A 50 2.75 6.41 0.14
C LEU A 50 2.27 5.10 -0.47
N HIS A 51 3.19 4.30 -1.02
CA HIS A 51 2.90 2.95 -1.51
C HIS A 51 3.50 1.93 -0.56
N ILE A 52 2.64 1.32 0.25
CA ILE A 52 2.99 0.32 1.26
C ILE A 52 2.15 -0.94 1.06
N PRO A 53 2.69 -2.02 0.51
CA PRO A 53 1.98 -3.28 0.33
C PRO A 53 1.70 -3.95 1.67
N VAL A 54 0.43 -4.17 2.02
CA VAL A 54 0.07 -4.95 3.20
C VAL A 54 0.05 -6.44 2.93
N GLN A 55 -0.29 -6.85 1.74
CA GLN A 55 -0.40 -8.21 1.21
C GLN A 55 -1.62 -9.00 1.70
N SER A 56 -2.00 -8.95 2.98
CA SER A 56 -3.18 -9.57 3.57
C SER A 56 -3.67 -8.78 4.78
N GLY A 57 -4.95 -8.89 5.09
CA GLY A 57 -5.55 -8.39 6.33
C GLY A 57 -5.52 -9.37 7.50
N SER A 58 -4.89 -10.54 7.33
CA SER A 58 -4.73 -11.57 8.36
C SER A 58 -3.25 -11.70 8.75
N ASP A 59 -2.97 -11.61 10.05
CA ASP A 59 -1.62 -11.80 10.59
C ASP A 59 -1.10 -13.22 10.35
N ASP A 60 -1.97 -14.24 10.36
CA ASP A 60 -1.60 -15.63 10.09
C ASP A 60 -1.17 -15.82 8.64
N ILE A 61 -1.87 -15.19 7.71
CA ILE A 61 -1.48 -15.20 6.29
C ILE A 61 -0.21 -14.37 6.06
N LEU A 62 -0.05 -13.23 6.72
CA LEU A 62 1.19 -12.46 6.66
C LEU A 62 2.38 -13.29 7.15
N LEU A 63 2.24 -14.00 8.26
CA LEU A 63 3.26 -14.92 8.77
C LEU A 63 3.58 -16.02 7.76
N SER A 64 2.56 -16.63 7.17
CA SER A 64 2.71 -17.68 6.14
C SER A 64 3.38 -17.17 4.87
N MET A 65 3.21 -15.89 4.54
CA MET A 65 3.90 -15.20 3.46
C MET A 65 5.35 -14.80 3.83
N GLY A 66 5.80 -15.07 5.06
CA GLY A 66 7.12 -14.65 5.57
C GLY A 66 7.21 -13.13 5.78
N ARG A 67 6.10 -12.46 6.11
CA ARG A 67 6.10 -11.04 6.44
C ARG A 67 6.45 -10.84 7.91
N GLU A 68 7.33 -9.89 8.17
CA GLU A 68 7.86 -9.59 9.51
C GLU A 68 7.20 -8.31 10.09
N TYR A 69 5.92 -8.17 9.85
CA TYR A 69 5.06 -7.10 10.39
C TYR A 69 3.63 -7.63 10.52
N LYS A 70 2.86 -6.96 11.36
CA LYS A 70 1.44 -7.23 11.59
C LYS A 70 0.55 -6.19 10.91
N VAL A 71 -0.71 -6.55 10.70
CA VAL A 71 -1.74 -5.65 10.16
C VAL A 71 -1.87 -4.37 10.98
N ARG A 72 -1.80 -4.47 12.31
CA ARG A 72 -1.83 -3.32 13.21
C ARG A 72 -0.70 -2.34 12.95
N GLU A 73 0.54 -2.82 12.82
CA GLU A 73 1.71 -1.99 12.55
C GLU A 73 1.61 -1.28 11.20
N PHE A 74 1.08 -1.98 10.20
CA PHE A 74 0.80 -1.37 8.89
C PHE A 74 -0.24 -0.24 9.00
N LEU A 75 -1.33 -0.45 9.76
CA LEU A 75 -2.35 0.59 9.97
C LEU A 75 -1.80 1.79 10.74
N GLU A 76 -0.96 1.57 11.76
CA GLU A 76 -0.28 2.64 12.51
C GLU A 76 0.60 3.51 11.60
N ILE A 77 1.35 2.90 10.65
CA ILE A 77 2.10 3.64 9.64
C ILE A 77 1.17 4.50 8.79
N ALA A 78 0.13 3.90 8.23
CA ALA A 78 -0.80 4.60 7.33
C ALA A 78 -1.49 5.78 8.04
N GLN A 79 -1.89 5.59 9.30
CA GLN A 79 -2.51 6.61 10.12
C GLN A 79 -1.54 7.76 10.42
N ALA A 80 -0.31 7.48 10.85
CA ALA A 80 0.69 8.50 11.16
C ALA A 80 1.01 9.39 9.94
N PHE A 81 1.07 8.80 8.74
CA PHE A 81 1.23 9.57 7.51
C PHE A 81 -0.01 10.41 7.18
N ARG A 82 -1.22 9.91 7.40
CA ARG A 82 -2.46 10.69 7.19
C ARG A 82 -2.58 11.86 8.17
N GLU A 83 -2.22 11.67 9.41
CA GLU A 83 -2.20 12.74 10.41
C GLU A 83 -1.18 13.83 10.08
N SER A 84 -0.08 13.45 9.41
CA SER A 84 0.98 14.37 9.02
C SER A 84 0.72 15.09 7.70
N PHE A 85 -0.14 14.56 6.82
CA PHE A 85 -0.38 15.07 5.47
C PHE A 85 -1.84 14.90 5.05
N GLU A 86 -2.58 15.99 4.98
CA GLU A 86 -4.03 16.02 4.68
C GLU A 86 -4.39 15.33 3.36
N ASP A 87 -3.61 15.59 2.31
CA ASP A 87 -3.86 15.11 0.93
C ASP A 87 -2.92 13.96 0.51
N ILE A 88 -2.42 13.16 1.46
CA ILE A 88 -1.56 12.03 1.09
C ILE A 88 -2.35 10.95 0.34
N THR A 89 -1.77 10.49 -0.76
CA THR A 89 -2.27 9.32 -1.50
C THR A 89 -1.69 8.05 -0.90
N ILE A 90 -2.54 7.13 -0.44
CA ILE A 90 -2.11 5.82 0.07
C ILE A 90 -2.48 4.73 -0.91
N ILE A 91 -1.46 3.97 -1.33
CA ILE A 91 -1.60 2.79 -2.19
C ILE A 91 -1.13 1.57 -1.43
N THR A 92 -1.86 0.47 -1.57
CA THR A 92 -1.48 -0.82 -1.02
C THR A 92 -1.71 -1.95 -2.03
N ASP A 93 -1.13 -3.10 -1.76
CA ASP A 93 -1.31 -4.32 -2.54
C ASP A 93 -1.88 -5.41 -1.64
N ILE A 94 -2.81 -6.20 -2.17
CA ILE A 94 -3.40 -7.37 -1.51
C ILE A 94 -3.34 -8.57 -2.45
N ILE A 95 -2.90 -9.69 -1.92
CA ILE A 95 -2.91 -10.99 -2.60
C ILE A 95 -4.09 -11.79 -2.07
N THR A 96 -4.99 -12.21 -2.96
CA THR A 96 -6.11 -13.09 -2.62
C THR A 96 -5.81 -14.53 -2.98
N GLY A 97 -6.30 -15.47 -2.17
CA GLY A 97 -6.17 -16.89 -2.42
C GLY A 97 -4.76 -17.43 -2.22
N PHE A 98 -4.01 -16.84 -1.27
CA PHE A 98 -2.77 -17.43 -0.81
C PHE A 98 -3.03 -18.82 -0.21
N PRO A 99 -2.14 -19.82 -0.40
CA PRO A 99 -2.32 -21.14 0.19
C PRO A 99 -2.60 -21.09 1.69
N GLY A 100 -3.69 -21.72 2.11
CA GLY A 100 -4.14 -21.71 3.50
C GLY A 100 -5.08 -20.54 3.88
N GLU A 101 -5.33 -19.58 2.99
CA GLU A 101 -6.25 -18.47 3.28
C GLU A 101 -7.67 -18.98 3.47
N THR A 102 -8.21 -18.82 4.68
CA THR A 102 -9.59 -19.16 5.04
C THR A 102 -10.57 -18.06 4.60
N GLU A 103 -11.87 -18.27 4.85
CA GLU A 103 -12.88 -17.23 4.65
C GLU A 103 -12.72 -16.09 5.67
N ASP A 104 -12.35 -16.39 6.91
CA ASP A 104 -12.13 -15.40 7.96
C ASP A 104 -10.90 -14.53 7.67
N ASP A 105 -9.85 -15.09 7.08
CA ASP A 105 -8.67 -14.34 6.62
C ASP A 105 -9.02 -13.39 5.49
N PHE A 106 -9.82 -13.87 4.53
CA PHE A 106 -10.33 -13.05 3.44
C PHE A 106 -11.21 -11.90 3.96
N ASN A 107 -12.14 -12.19 4.88
CA ASN A 107 -12.99 -11.19 5.53
C ASN A 107 -12.15 -10.18 6.32
N SER A 108 -11.03 -10.58 6.89
CA SER A 108 -10.09 -9.68 7.55
C SER A 108 -9.43 -8.72 6.55
N SER A 109 -9.11 -9.20 5.34
CA SER A 109 -8.62 -8.34 4.25
C SER A 109 -9.69 -7.34 3.77
N ALA A 110 -10.95 -7.75 3.72
CA ALA A 110 -12.07 -6.86 3.40
C ALA A 110 -12.25 -5.77 4.48
N ARG A 111 -12.26 -6.16 5.76
CA ARG A 111 -12.30 -5.21 6.89
C ARG A 111 -11.13 -4.25 6.90
N LEU A 112 -9.93 -4.72 6.55
CA LEU A 112 -8.76 -3.86 6.42
C LEU A 112 -8.98 -2.75 5.39
N LEU A 113 -9.57 -3.04 4.22
CA LEU A 113 -9.88 -2.02 3.22
C LEU A 113 -10.87 -0.98 3.74
N GLU A 114 -11.88 -1.40 4.49
CA GLU A 114 -12.86 -0.48 5.11
C GLU A 114 -12.20 0.43 6.15
N LEU A 115 -11.28 -0.08 6.95
CA LEU A 115 -10.54 0.71 7.93
C LEU A 115 -9.51 1.63 7.29
N LEU A 116 -8.72 1.10 6.35
CA LEU A 116 -7.65 1.83 5.68
C LEU A 116 -8.18 2.92 4.75
N GLN A 117 -9.31 2.69 4.07
CA GLN A 117 -9.82 3.62 3.05
C GLN A 117 -8.73 4.07 2.06
N PRO A 118 -8.06 3.15 1.34
CA PRO A 118 -6.94 3.50 0.46
C PRO A 118 -7.40 4.23 -0.79
N ASP A 119 -6.54 5.07 -1.35
CA ASP A 119 -6.82 5.75 -2.62
C ASP A 119 -6.70 4.77 -3.81
N LYS A 120 -5.80 3.78 -3.68
CA LYS A 120 -5.67 2.69 -4.65
C LYS A 120 -5.30 1.38 -3.98
N VAL A 121 -5.86 0.28 -4.50
CA VAL A 121 -5.44 -1.08 -4.15
C VAL A 121 -5.09 -1.84 -5.42
N ASN A 122 -3.94 -2.47 -5.44
CA ASN A 122 -3.61 -3.47 -6.43
C ASN A 122 -4.02 -4.84 -5.88
N VAL A 123 -5.17 -5.34 -6.30
CA VAL A 123 -5.63 -6.67 -5.92
C VAL A 123 -5.10 -7.68 -6.91
N THR A 124 -4.29 -8.63 -6.43
CA THR A 124 -3.72 -9.70 -7.25
C THR A 124 -4.14 -11.05 -6.71
N ARG A 125 -4.32 -12.02 -7.61
CA ARG A 125 -4.55 -13.41 -7.23
C ARG A 125 -3.20 -14.09 -6.99
N TYR A 126 -3.12 -14.92 -5.96
CA TYR A 126 -1.93 -15.74 -5.77
C TYR A 126 -1.65 -16.58 -7.03
N SER A 127 -0.40 -16.58 -7.42
CA SER A 127 0.14 -17.41 -8.49
C SER A 127 1.34 -18.17 -7.95
N ARG A 128 1.32 -19.48 -8.13
CA ARG A 128 2.37 -20.38 -7.68
C ARG A 128 3.72 -19.99 -8.30
N ARG A 129 4.72 -19.84 -7.47
CA ARG A 129 6.09 -19.53 -7.90
C ARG A 129 7.02 -20.69 -7.54
N PRO A 130 7.64 -21.36 -8.50
CA PRO A 130 8.58 -22.45 -8.23
C PRO A 130 9.70 -22.01 -7.26
N GLY A 131 10.11 -22.90 -6.39
CA GLY A 131 11.18 -22.64 -5.41
C GLY A 131 10.75 -21.87 -4.15
N THR A 132 9.44 -21.65 -3.96
CA THR A 132 8.91 -21.07 -2.70
C THR A 132 8.19 -22.12 -1.88
N GLY A 133 8.24 -22.02 -0.53
CA GLY A 133 7.49 -22.93 0.35
C GLY A 133 5.98 -22.95 0.05
N ALA A 134 5.41 -21.82 -0.34
CA ALA A 134 4.00 -21.73 -0.73
C ALA A 134 3.68 -22.54 -2.01
N ALA A 135 4.66 -22.81 -2.87
CA ALA A 135 4.46 -23.64 -4.06
C ALA A 135 4.18 -25.11 -3.74
N GLU A 136 4.61 -25.60 -2.58
CA GLU A 136 4.39 -26.98 -2.11
C GLU A 136 3.06 -27.13 -1.36
N MET A 137 2.40 -26.02 -1.04
CA MET A 137 1.11 -26.04 -0.35
C MET A 137 -0.06 -26.27 -1.33
N TYR A 138 -1.20 -26.70 -0.78
CA TYR A 138 -2.43 -26.82 -1.57
C TYR A 138 -2.84 -25.46 -2.16
N ASP A 139 -2.93 -25.39 -3.46
CA ASP A 139 -3.34 -24.17 -4.15
C ASP A 139 -4.88 -24.10 -4.23
N MET A 140 -5.41 -22.96 -3.81
CA MET A 140 -6.85 -22.70 -3.84
C MET A 140 -7.39 -22.70 -5.28
N PRO A 141 -8.60 -23.22 -5.53
CA PRO A 141 -9.21 -23.18 -6.85
C PRO A 141 -9.29 -21.76 -7.43
N ASP A 142 -8.92 -21.59 -8.69
CA ASP A 142 -8.89 -20.29 -9.37
C ASP A 142 -10.22 -19.55 -9.34
N ARG A 143 -11.33 -20.25 -9.33
CA ARG A 143 -12.67 -19.67 -9.18
C ARG A 143 -12.77 -18.87 -7.88
N ILE A 144 -12.35 -19.45 -6.75
CA ILE A 144 -12.40 -18.77 -5.44
C ILE A 144 -11.48 -17.56 -5.43
N LYS A 145 -10.25 -17.69 -5.93
CA LYS A 145 -9.31 -16.55 -6.05
C LYS A 145 -9.91 -15.43 -6.89
N LYS A 146 -10.56 -15.77 -8.01
CA LYS A 146 -11.22 -14.81 -8.90
C LYS A 146 -12.38 -14.10 -8.20
N ASP A 147 -13.23 -14.83 -7.49
CA ASP A 147 -14.36 -14.25 -6.77
C ASP A 147 -13.88 -13.32 -5.67
N ARG A 148 -12.89 -13.74 -4.84
CA ARG A 148 -12.28 -12.92 -3.81
C ARG A 148 -11.64 -11.64 -4.37
N SER A 149 -10.85 -11.75 -5.45
CA SER A 149 -10.24 -10.57 -6.09
C SER A 149 -11.28 -9.59 -6.65
N ARG A 150 -12.38 -10.11 -7.21
CA ARG A 150 -13.49 -9.28 -7.70
C ARG A 150 -14.16 -8.52 -6.56
N ILE A 151 -14.48 -9.18 -5.45
CA ILE A 151 -15.10 -8.57 -4.27
C ILE A 151 -14.23 -7.41 -3.74
N LEU A 152 -12.94 -7.64 -3.49
CA LEU A 152 -12.04 -6.59 -3.00
C LEU A 152 -11.88 -5.45 -4.00
N THR A 153 -11.88 -5.75 -5.31
CA THR A 153 -11.80 -4.71 -6.35
C THR A 153 -13.05 -3.84 -6.35
N GLU A 154 -14.24 -4.43 -6.28
CA GLU A 154 -15.52 -3.70 -6.21
C GLU A 154 -15.58 -2.83 -4.93
N MET A 155 -15.15 -3.36 -3.79
CA MET A 155 -15.04 -2.60 -2.54
C MET A 155 -14.10 -1.41 -2.68
N TRP A 156 -12.91 -1.63 -3.21
CA TRP A 156 -11.95 -0.55 -3.43
C TRP A 156 -12.48 0.52 -4.39
N LEU A 157 -13.11 0.15 -5.50
CA LEU A 157 -13.67 1.12 -6.45
C LEU A 157 -14.70 2.04 -5.77
N ARG A 158 -15.56 1.49 -4.89
CA ARG A 158 -16.51 2.28 -4.09
C ARG A 158 -15.79 3.23 -3.14
N ILE A 159 -14.79 2.74 -2.41
CA ILE A 159 -13.96 3.53 -1.48
C ILE A 159 -13.26 4.66 -2.24
N ALA A 160 -12.61 4.35 -3.37
CA ALA A 160 -11.88 5.32 -4.18
C ALA A 160 -12.81 6.41 -4.75
N ALA A 161 -14.02 6.03 -5.21
CA ALA A 161 -15.01 6.98 -5.68
C ALA A 161 -15.41 7.96 -4.56
N GLU A 162 -15.67 7.47 -3.36
CA GLU A 162 -16.02 8.32 -2.20
C GLU A 162 -14.87 9.24 -1.82
N ARG A 163 -13.66 8.70 -1.72
CA ARG A 163 -12.48 9.51 -1.40
C ARG A 163 -12.17 10.58 -2.45
N ASN A 164 -12.38 10.29 -3.73
CA ASN A 164 -12.15 11.24 -4.81
C ASN A 164 -13.15 12.42 -4.81
N ARG A 165 -14.32 12.30 -4.17
CA ARG A 165 -15.26 13.41 -4.01
C ARG A 165 -14.65 14.63 -3.34
N ARG A 166 -13.64 14.45 -2.47
CA ARG A 166 -12.91 15.54 -1.83
C ARG A 166 -12.21 16.50 -2.81
N TYR A 167 -11.97 16.04 -4.04
CA TYR A 167 -11.32 16.83 -5.09
C TYR A 167 -12.30 17.58 -6.00
N LEU A 168 -13.60 17.31 -5.91
CA LEU A 168 -14.62 17.99 -6.72
C LEU A 168 -14.62 19.48 -6.39
N GLY A 169 -14.56 20.33 -7.45
CA GLY A 169 -14.52 21.78 -7.32
C GLY A 169 -13.18 22.36 -6.87
N ARG A 170 -12.16 21.53 -6.61
CA ARG A 170 -10.81 22.01 -6.27
C ARG A 170 -9.98 22.22 -7.53
N VAL A 171 -9.16 23.28 -7.52
CA VAL A 171 -8.09 23.47 -8.50
C VAL A 171 -6.78 22.96 -7.89
N LEU A 172 -6.19 21.96 -8.51
CA LEU A 172 -4.98 21.32 -8.01
C LEU A 172 -3.83 21.52 -8.99
N PRO A 173 -2.60 21.80 -8.49
CA PRO A 173 -1.41 21.80 -9.34
C PRO A 173 -1.12 20.36 -9.82
N CYS A 174 -0.88 20.22 -11.11
CA CYS A 174 -0.54 18.94 -11.70
C CYS A 174 0.77 18.99 -12.48
N VAL A 175 1.39 17.83 -12.67
CA VAL A 175 2.55 17.64 -13.55
C VAL A 175 2.13 16.66 -14.63
N VAL A 176 2.22 17.10 -15.89
CA VAL A 176 2.00 16.20 -17.03
C VAL A 176 3.26 15.35 -17.19
N VAL A 177 3.13 14.03 -17.07
CA VAL A 177 4.25 13.08 -17.12
C VAL A 177 4.29 12.28 -18.42
N GLU A 178 3.15 12.20 -19.13
CA GLU A 178 3.04 11.56 -20.45
C GLU A 178 1.85 12.14 -21.23
N GLU A 179 1.91 12.04 -22.56
CA GLU A 179 0.77 12.37 -23.39
C GLU A 179 -0.29 11.27 -23.29
N GLY A 180 -1.56 11.66 -23.17
CA GLY A 180 -2.67 10.73 -23.18
C GLY A 180 -2.78 10.01 -24.51
N ARG A 181 -3.15 8.71 -24.46
CA ARG A 181 -3.46 7.91 -25.65
C ARG A 181 -4.91 8.08 -26.04
#